data_0b1176044a5e95db828774178358f546
#
_entry.id   0b1176044a5e95db828774178358f546
#
_cell.length_a   1.000
_cell.length_b   1.000
_cell.length_c   1.000
_cell.angle_alpha   90.00
_cell.angle_beta   90.00
_cell.angle_gamma   90.00
#
_symmetry.space_group_name_H-M   'P 1'
#
loop_
_entity.id
_entity.type
_entity.pdbx_description
1 polymer ?
#
loop_
_entity_poly.entity_id
_entity_poly.type
_entity_poly.pdbx_seq_one_letter_code
_entity_poly.pdbx_strand_id
1 'polypeptide(L)'
;MTAAFDGPPLLVANAPDAPDWRPDLRTIPDVRPGLGSLGGIYTAVVEAPAPVVCVAWDMPFVPEPLLRRLGAGLREHDAFLPQSGGRRGVEPLCAAYGPACRDAIAQSLEEGDLRAIAFHARIGVGILPLSEVGRFGDPELLFFNVNTADDLEHTDEMWRRLESSPSSGGRTPERPR
;
A
#
# COMPACT_ATOMS: atom_id res chain seq x y z
N MET A 1 13.60 -8.01 -7.00
CA MET A 1 12.77 -7.77 -5.82
C MET A 1 12.81 -9.03 -4.96
N THR A 2 13.54 -9.02 -3.87
CA THR A 2 13.51 -10.13 -2.90
C THR A 2 12.13 -10.07 -2.21
N ALA A 3 11.38 -11.17 -2.22
CA ALA A 3 10.03 -11.18 -1.66
C ALA A 3 10.05 -10.75 -0.19
N ALA A 4 9.40 -9.63 0.10
CA ALA A 4 9.15 -9.18 1.47
C ALA A 4 8.24 -10.16 2.22
N PHE A 5 7.56 -11.03 1.47
CA PHE A 5 6.53 -11.98 1.88
C PHE A 5 6.72 -13.29 1.11
N ASP A 6 6.19 -14.39 1.65
CA ASP A 6 6.38 -15.76 1.13
C ASP A 6 5.65 -16.05 -0.20
N GLY A 7 5.11 -15.06 -0.88
CA GLY A 7 4.38 -15.21 -2.14
C GLY A 7 4.71 -14.11 -3.16
N PRO A 8 4.45 -14.35 -4.45
CA PRO A 8 4.58 -13.33 -5.47
C PRO A 8 3.55 -12.20 -5.25
N PRO A 9 3.89 -10.95 -5.61
CA PRO A 9 2.94 -9.85 -5.59
C PRO A 9 1.72 -10.14 -6.47
N LEU A 10 0.56 -9.65 -6.05
CA LEU A 10 -0.68 -9.65 -6.83
C LEU A 10 -0.95 -8.22 -7.29
N LEU A 11 -1.18 -8.04 -8.59
CA LEU A 11 -1.61 -6.77 -9.16
C LEU A 11 -3.15 -6.73 -9.22
N VAL A 12 -3.77 -5.80 -8.50
CA VAL A 12 -5.22 -5.53 -8.60
C VAL A 12 -5.41 -4.31 -9.49
N ALA A 13 -5.96 -4.50 -10.68
CA ALA A 13 -6.17 -3.42 -11.63
C ALA A 13 -7.32 -3.74 -12.60
N ASN A 14 -8.12 -2.70 -12.94
CA ASN A 14 -9.32 -2.83 -13.75
C ASN A 14 -9.14 -2.46 -15.24
N ALA A 15 -7.97 -1.92 -15.62
CA ALA A 15 -7.69 -1.58 -17.00
C ALA A 15 -7.60 -2.87 -17.86
N PRO A 16 -8.19 -2.90 -19.07
CA PRO A 16 -8.16 -4.10 -19.92
C PRO A 16 -6.75 -4.56 -20.29
N ASP A 17 -5.79 -3.65 -20.35
CA ASP A 17 -4.38 -3.88 -20.66
C ASP A 17 -3.51 -4.09 -19.41
N ALA A 18 -4.10 -4.08 -18.23
CA ALA A 18 -3.35 -4.25 -16.96
C ALA A 18 -2.48 -5.53 -16.90
N PRO A 19 -2.88 -6.67 -17.48
CA PRO A 19 -2.01 -7.85 -17.55
C PRO A 19 -0.70 -7.62 -18.31
N ASP A 20 -0.67 -6.67 -19.25
CA ASP A 20 0.52 -6.36 -20.06
C ASP A 20 1.49 -5.42 -19.32
N TRP A 21 1.05 -4.71 -18.29
CA TRP A 21 1.91 -3.82 -17.50
C TRP A 21 3.04 -4.57 -16.77
N ARG A 22 2.69 -5.73 -16.22
CA ARG A 22 3.62 -6.60 -15.49
C ARG A 22 3.25 -8.07 -15.76
N PRO A 23 3.64 -8.60 -16.93
CA PRO A 23 3.29 -9.97 -17.34
C PRO A 23 3.92 -11.07 -16.46
N ASP A 24 4.87 -10.67 -15.60
CA ASP A 24 5.46 -11.53 -14.58
C ASP A 24 4.60 -11.63 -13.29
N LEU A 25 3.56 -10.83 -13.15
CA LEU A 25 2.66 -10.85 -12.01
C LEU A 25 1.28 -11.40 -12.38
N ARG A 26 0.65 -12.07 -11.40
CA ARG A 26 -0.78 -12.37 -11.51
C ARG A 26 -1.56 -11.06 -11.41
N THR A 27 -2.31 -10.72 -12.45
CA THR A 27 -3.19 -9.55 -12.50
C THR A 27 -4.63 -10.00 -12.38
N ILE A 28 -5.42 -9.32 -11.56
CA ILE A 28 -6.85 -9.56 -11.38
C ILE A 28 -7.61 -8.23 -11.35
N PRO A 29 -8.85 -8.19 -11.89
CA PRO A 29 -9.74 -7.05 -11.71
C PRO A 29 -10.36 -7.06 -10.31
N ASP A 30 -10.95 -5.94 -9.90
CA ASP A 30 -11.75 -5.87 -8.69
C ASP A 30 -12.90 -6.90 -8.73
N VAL A 31 -13.04 -7.68 -7.64
CA VAL A 31 -14.18 -8.61 -7.50
C VAL A 31 -15.53 -7.88 -7.43
N ARG A 32 -15.52 -6.61 -7.04
CA ARG A 32 -16.67 -5.69 -7.06
C ARG A 32 -16.25 -4.39 -7.73
N PRO A 33 -16.44 -4.23 -9.06
CA PRO A 33 -16.00 -3.05 -9.79
C PRO A 33 -16.68 -1.76 -9.36
N GLY A 34 -15.99 -0.63 -9.50
CA GLY A 34 -16.56 0.71 -9.29
C GLY A 34 -16.63 1.14 -7.81
N LEU A 35 -16.00 0.42 -6.90
CA LEU A 35 -16.03 0.71 -5.46
C LEU A 35 -14.77 1.45 -4.95
N GLY A 36 -13.98 2.01 -5.88
CA GLY A 36 -12.79 2.81 -5.55
C GLY A 36 -11.73 2.04 -4.76
N SER A 37 -10.95 2.77 -3.96
CA SER A 37 -9.84 2.19 -3.21
C SER A 37 -10.26 1.09 -2.23
N LEU A 38 -11.46 1.19 -1.64
CA LEU A 38 -11.96 0.15 -0.73
C LEU A 38 -12.27 -1.16 -1.48
N GLY A 39 -12.75 -1.08 -2.74
CA GLY A 39 -12.94 -2.23 -3.62
C GLY A 39 -11.64 -2.96 -3.92
N GLY A 40 -10.56 -2.21 -4.20
CA GLY A 40 -9.23 -2.77 -4.40
C GLY A 40 -8.66 -3.46 -3.16
N ILE A 41 -8.80 -2.84 -1.99
CA ILE A 41 -8.40 -3.46 -0.70
C ILE A 41 -9.22 -4.74 -0.46
N TYR A 42 -10.54 -4.69 -0.68
CA TYR A 42 -11.41 -5.86 -0.55
C TYR A 42 -10.98 -7.01 -1.45
N THR A 43 -10.69 -6.70 -2.71
CA THR A 43 -10.20 -7.67 -3.69
C THR A 43 -8.91 -8.33 -3.22
N ALA A 44 -7.94 -7.55 -2.75
CA ALA A 44 -6.69 -8.08 -2.24
C ALA A 44 -6.89 -9.02 -1.05
N VAL A 45 -7.76 -8.66 -0.09
CA VAL A 45 -8.05 -9.47 1.11
C VAL A 45 -8.80 -10.76 0.77
N VAL A 46 -9.70 -10.74 -0.23
CA VAL A 46 -10.50 -11.91 -0.63
C VAL A 46 -9.69 -12.90 -1.45
N GLU A 47 -8.86 -12.40 -2.36
CA GLU A 47 -8.11 -13.21 -3.33
C GLU A 47 -6.80 -13.77 -2.79
N ALA A 48 -6.29 -13.19 -1.71
CA ALA A 48 -5.07 -13.70 -1.09
C ALA A 48 -5.37 -14.87 -0.13
N PRO A 49 -4.53 -15.92 -0.15
CA PRO A 49 -4.64 -17.06 0.76
C PRO A 49 -4.17 -16.74 2.20
N ALA A 50 -3.61 -15.57 2.43
CA ALA A 50 -2.95 -15.15 3.66
C ALA A 50 -3.16 -13.64 3.88
N PRO A 51 -2.79 -13.10 5.06
CA PRO A 51 -2.75 -11.65 5.28
C PRO A 51 -1.96 -10.92 4.20
N VAL A 52 -2.42 -9.74 3.81
CA VAL A 52 -1.82 -8.96 2.72
C VAL A 52 -1.21 -7.65 3.21
N VAL A 53 -0.20 -7.17 2.50
CA VAL A 53 0.22 -5.77 2.57
C VAL A 53 -0.09 -5.14 1.22
N CYS A 54 -1.01 -4.18 1.25
CA CYS A 54 -1.38 -3.39 0.09
C CYS A 54 -0.43 -2.19 -0.04
N VAL A 55 -0.04 -1.89 -1.28
CA VAL A 55 0.62 -0.64 -1.62
C VAL A 55 0.03 -0.14 -2.94
N ALA A 56 -0.33 1.14 -3.00
CA ALA A 56 -0.80 1.74 -4.24
C ALA A 56 0.34 1.80 -5.26
N TRP A 57 0.05 1.52 -6.51
CA TRP A 57 1.05 1.42 -7.58
C TRP A 57 1.68 2.77 -7.96
N ASP A 58 1.02 3.86 -7.59
CA ASP A 58 1.45 5.24 -7.74
C ASP A 58 2.30 5.77 -6.56
N MET A 59 2.68 4.90 -5.60
CA MET A 59 3.59 5.20 -4.48
C MET A 59 4.99 4.62 -4.70
N PRO A 60 5.84 5.23 -5.52
CA PRO A 60 7.12 4.64 -5.95
C PRO A 60 8.20 4.61 -4.86
N PHE A 61 8.05 5.40 -3.79
CA PHE A 61 9.07 5.55 -2.76
C PHE A 61 8.88 4.69 -1.52
N VAL A 62 7.86 3.84 -1.48
CA VAL A 62 7.60 2.94 -0.35
C VAL A 62 8.68 1.84 -0.30
N PRO A 63 9.55 1.81 0.73
CA PRO A 63 10.61 0.83 0.79
C PRO A 63 10.14 -0.50 1.40
N GLU A 64 10.75 -1.60 0.95
CA GLU A 64 10.46 -2.95 1.45
C GLU A 64 10.50 -3.08 2.98
N PRO A 65 11.47 -2.48 3.72
CA PRO A 65 11.48 -2.55 5.19
C PRO A 65 10.22 -1.98 5.85
N LEU A 66 9.61 -0.93 5.29
CA LEU A 66 8.32 -0.41 5.78
C LEU A 66 7.21 -1.43 5.58
N LEU A 67 7.13 -2.05 4.39
CA LEU A 67 6.13 -3.08 4.10
C LEU A 67 6.27 -4.28 5.07
N ARG A 68 7.49 -4.74 5.33
CA ARG A 68 7.76 -5.78 6.33
C ARG A 68 7.31 -5.38 7.74
N ARG A 69 7.55 -4.13 8.12
CA ARG A 69 7.13 -3.61 9.43
C ARG A 69 5.61 -3.56 9.56
N LEU A 70 4.91 -3.18 8.49
CA LEU A 70 3.45 -3.18 8.44
C LEU A 70 2.90 -4.60 8.57
N GLY A 71 3.40 -5.54 7.78
CA GLY A 71 2.99 -6.95 7.88
C GLY A 71 3.22 -7.55 9.27
N ALA A 72 4.32 -7.19 9.96
CA ALA A 72 4.59 -7.64 11.31
C ALA A 72 3.54 -7.15 12.33
N GLY A 73 2.89 -6.01 12.09
CA GLY A 73 1.83 -5.46 12.95
C GLY A 73 0.57 -6.32 13.02
N LEU A 74 0.34 -7.19 12.02
CA LEU A 74 -0.80 -8.12 12.01
C LEU A 74 -0.72 -9.24 13.05
N ARG A 75 0.37 -9.34 13.79
CA ARG A 75 0.46 -10.27 14.92
C ARG A 75 -0.42 -9.86 16.10
N GLU A 76 -0.74 -8.58 16.20
CA GLU A 76 -1.47 -7.97 17.33
C GLU A 76 -2.74 -7.25 16.90
N HIS A 77 -2.91 -7.02 15.59
CA HIS A 77 -4.00 -6.23 15.03
C HIS A 77 -4.60 -6.91 13.80
N ASP A 78 -5.88 -6.62 13.52
CA ASP A 78 -6.56 -7.09 12.30
C ASP A 78 -6.15 -6.29 11.07
N ALA A 79 -5.87 -4.99 11.25
CA ALA A 79 -5.25 -4.12 10.25
C ALA A 79 -4.16 -3.28 10.91
N PHE A 80 -3.08 -2.98 10.18
CA PHE A 80 -1.99 -2.16 10.67
C PHE A 80 -1.57 -1.13 9.62
N LEU A 81 -1.74 0.16 9.97
CA LEU A 81 -1.58 1.26 9.03
C LEU A 81 -0.49 2.24 9.51
N PRO A 82 0.27 2.85 8.59
CA PRO A 82 1.18 3.91 8.95
C PRO A 82 0.41 5.22 9.16
N GLN A 83 0.81 5.98 10.16
CA GLN A 83 0.38 7.37 10.31
C GLN A 83 0.98 8.20 9.18
N SER A 84 0.19 9.15 8.64
CA SER A 84 0.61 10.07 7.59
C SER A 84 0.20 11.50 7.91
N GLY A 85 0.85 12.47 7.26
CA GLY A 85 0.46 13.89 7.31
C GLY A 85 -0.79 14.22 6.50
N GLY A 86 -1.34 13.26 5.75
CA GLY A 86 -2.52 13.43 4.92
C GLY A 86 -3.81 13.67 5.73
N ARG A 87 -4.88 14.10 5.05
CA ARG A 87 -6.18 14.46 5.67
C ARG A 87 -6.82 13.35 6.51
N ARG A 88 -6.48 12.09 6.25
CA ARG A 88 -7.01 10.92 6.99
C ARG A 88 -6.18 10.57 8.23
N GLY A 89 -5.00 11.18 8.38
CA GLY A 89 -4.05 10.86 9.44
C GLY A 89 -3.36 9.49 9.31
N VAL A 90 -3.77 8.68 8.36
CA VAL A 90 -3.22 7.34 8.05
C VAL A 90 -3.21 7.11 6.55
N GLU A 91 -2.39 6.14 6.09
CA GLU A 91 -2.30 5.76 4.67
C GLU A 91 -2.85 4.35 4.45
N PRO A 92 -4.14 4.22 4.10
CA PRO A 92 -4.78 2.92 3.91
C PRO A 92 -4.34 2.19 2.63
N LEU A 93 -3.77 2.90 1.67
CA LEU A 93 -3.23 2.30 0.45
C LEU A 93 -1.73 1.95 0.55
N CYS A 94 -1.16 2.07 1.76
CA CYS A 94 0.14 1.50 2.12
C CYS A 94 0.00 0.84 3.50
N ALA A 95 -0.74 -0.28 3.60
CA ALA A 95 -1.14 -0.85 4.88
C ALA A 95 -1.26 -2.37 4.84
N ALA A 96 -1.23 -2.99 6.02
CA ALA A 96 -1.41 -4.43 6.18
C ALA A 96 -2.84 -4.76 6.62
N TYR A 97 -3.42 -5.83 6.06
CA TYR A 97 -4.78 -6.27 6.31
C TYR A 97 -4.82 -7.79 6.55
N GLY A 98 -5.39 -8.18 7.70
CA GLY A 98 -5.64 -9.56 8.05
C GLY A 98 -7.00 -10.08 7.57
N PRO A 99 -7.26 -11.40 7.72
CA PRO A 99 -8.50 -12.02 7.25
C PRO A 99 -9.78 -11.45 7.88
N ALA A 100 -9.72 -10.96 9.12
CA ALA A 100 -10.85 -10.33 9.82
C ALA A 100 -11.39 -9.07 9.10
N CYS A 101 -10.56 -8.42 8.26
CA CYS A 101 -10.97 -7.26 7.46
C CYS A 101 -12.02 -7.62 6.41
N ARG A 102 -12.08 -8.88 5.93
CA ARG A 102 -12.95 -9.30 4.84
C ARG A 102 -14.42 -8.95 5.06
N ASP A 103 -14.97 -9.44 6.16
CA ASP A 103 -16.41 -9.27 6.44
C ASP A 103 -16.73 -7.82 6.83
N ALA A 104 -15.82 -7.16 7.55
CA ALA A 104 -15.95 -5.77 7.92
C ALA A 104 -15.96 -4.84 6.69
N ILE A 105 -15.10 -5.11 5.69
CA ILE A 105 -15.10 -4.35 4.42
C ILE A 105 -16.38 -4.67 3.63
N ALA A 106 -16.77 -5.95 3.51
CA ALA A 106 -17.97 -6.34 2.79
C ALA A 106 -19.20 -5.61 3.32
N GLN A 107 -19.35 -5.52 4.63
CA GLN A 107 -20.45 -4.79 5.28
C GLN A 107 -20.40 -3.29 4.95
N SER A 108 -19.24 -2.65 5.00
CA SER A 108 -19.11 -1.23 4.63
C SER A 108 -19.51 -0.96 3.17
N LEU A 109 -19.12 -1.88 2.25
CA LEU A 109 -19.49 -1.79 0.86
C LEU A 109 -21.00 -1.96 0.63
N GLU A 110 -21.66 -2.85 1.39
CA GLU A 110 -23.12 -3.04 1.36
C GLU A 110 -23.89 -1.84 1.90
N GLU A 111 -23.34 -1.15 2.92
CA GLU A 111 -23.87 0.09 3.46
C GLU A 111 -23.62 1.31 2.54
N GLY A 112 -22.84 1.15 1.47
CA GLY A 112 -22.49 2.21 0.53
C GLY A 112 -21.42 3.17 1.04
N ASP A 113 -20.71 2.83 2.12
CA ASP A 113 -19.58 3.61 2.61
C ASP A 113 -18.28 3.14 1.92
N LEU A 114 -17.88 3.88 0.87
CA LEU A 114 -16.73 3.55 0.03
C LEU A 114 -15.40 4.17 0.52
N ARG A 115 -15.39 4.83 1.68
CA ARG A 115 -14.15 5.36 2.24
C ARG A 115 -13.20 4.22 2.60
N ALA A 116 -11.94 4.34 2.24
CA ALA A 116 -10.92 3.30 2.48
C ALA A 116 -10.74 2.91 3.97
N ILE A 117 -11.26 3.73 4.90
CA ILE A 117 -11.21 3.51 6.35
C ILE A 117 -12.59 3.18 6.96
N ALA A 118 -13.64 3.00 6.14
CA ALA A 118 -15.03 2.85 6.61
C ALA A 118 -15.22 1.72 7.62
N PHE A 119 -14.49 0.63 7.46
CA PHE A 119 -14.60 -0.59 8.25
C PHE A 119 -13.75 -0.58 9.55
N HIS A 120 -12.90 0.43 9.76
CA HIS A 120 -11.93 0.47 10.87
C HIS A 120 -12.59 0.38 12.25
N ALA A 121 -13.80 0.92 12.41
CA ALA A 121 -14.53 0.86 13.68
C ALA A 121 -15.04 -0.56 14.05
N ARG A 122 -14.93 -1.52 13.11
CA ARG A 122 -15.43 -2.90 13.27
C ARG A 122 -14.35 -3.92 13.58
N ILE A 123 -13.08 -3.49 13.54
CA ILE A 123 -11.92 -4.38 13.68
C ILE A 123 -10.87 -3.78 14.62
N GLY A 124 -9.91 -4.59 15.04
CA GLY A 124 -8.73 -4.15 15.78
C GLY A 124 -7.70 -3.48 14.87
N VAL A 125 -7.67 -2.15 14.85
CA VAL A 125 -6.72 -1.36 14.04
C VAL A 125 -5.54 -0.91 14.89
N GLY A 126 -4.32 -1.26 14.43
CA GLY A 126 -3.08 -0.69 14.95
C GLY A 126 -2.52 0.39 14.05
N ILE A 127 -1.81 1.34 14.63
CA ILE A 127 -1.20 2.46 13.92
C ILE A 127 0.31 2.47 14.16
N LEU A 128 1.08 2.48 13.07
CA LEU A 128 2.51 2.75 13.11
C LEU A 128 2.71 4.27 13.26
N PRO A 129 3.26 4.77 14.39
CA PRO A 129 3.37 6.21 14.63
C PRO A 129 4.26 6.89 13.58
N LEU A 130 3.98 8.17 13.30
CA LEU A 130 4.73 8.97 12.32
C LEU A 130 6.25 9.00 12.64
N SER A 131 6.62 9.02 13.92
CA SER A 131 8.01 8.97 14.36
C SER A 131 8.70 7.64 14.02
N GLU A 132 7.95 6.55 13.91
CA GLU A 132 8.46 5.24 13.49
C GLU A 132 8.49 5.15 11.96
N VAL A 133 7.48 5.68 11.27
CA VAL A 133 7.45 5.82 9.80
C VAL A 133 8.67 6.59 9.32
N GLY A 134 9.02 7.69 9.98
CA GLY A 134 10.18 8.52 9.66
C GLY A 134 11.54 7.80 9.72
N ARG A 135 11.62 6.61 10.30
CA ARG A 135 12.84 5.78 10.26
C ARG A 135 13.06 5.09 8.92
N PHE A 136 12.04 5.00 8.10
CA PHE A 136 12.08 4.39 6.77
C PHE A 136 12.28 5.40 5.63
N GLY A 137 12.15 6.69 5.94
CA GLY A 137 12.28 7.80 5.00
C GLY A 137 11.40 8.98 5.40
N ASP A 138 11.45 10.06 4.62
CA ASP A 138 10.55 11.20 4.80
C ASP A 138 9.10 10.77 4.52
N PRO A 139 8.16 10.88 5.48
CA PRO A 139 6.78 10.45 5.30
C PRO A 139 6.04 11.15 4.14
N GLU A 140 6.38 12.41 3.84
CA GLU A 140 5.80 13.13 2.70
C GLU A 140 6.24 12.52 1.38
N LEU A 141 7.49 12.09 1.29
CA LEU A 141 8.03 11.41 0.13
C LEU A 141 7.53 9.97 0.03
N LEU A 142 7.53 9.21 1.15
CA LEU A 142 7.11 7.81 1.17
C LEU A 142 5.69 7.61 0.62
N PHE A 143 4.77 8.54 0.95
CA PHE A 143 3.36 8.47 0.55
C PHE A 143 2.99 9.44 -0.58
N PHE A 144 4.01 9.91 -1.30
CA PHE A 144 3.79 10.74 -2.49
C PHE A 144 3.19 9.91 -3.62
N ASN A 145 2.07 10.37 -4.18
CA ASN A 145 1.39 9.72 -5.30
C ASN A 145 1.76 10.39 -6.63
N VAL A 146 2.17 9.59 -7.60
CA VAL A 146 2.45 10.02 -8.97
C VAL A 146 1.19 9.90 -9.80
N ASN A 147 0.48 11.00 -10.04
CA ASN A 147 -0.79 11.02 -10.77
C ASN A 147 -0.70 11.71 -12.13
N THR A 148 0.32 12.54 -12.36
CA THR A 148 0.50 13.37 -13.56
C THR A 148 1.89 13.19 -14.16
N ALA A 149 2.07 13.66 -15.40
CA ALA A 149 3.41 13.70 -16.01
C ALA A 149 4.36 14.62 -15.23
N ASP A 150 3.85 15.74 -14.70
CA ASP A 150 4.62 16.66 -13.88
C ASP A 150 5.07 16.00 -12.56
N ASP A 151 4.19 15.19 -11.92
CA ASP A 151 4.56 14.40 -10.75
C ASP A 151 5.67 13.39 -11.09
N LEU A 152 5.63 12.79 -12.28
CA LEU A 152 6.64 11.83 -12.72
C LEU A 152 8.00 12.52 -12.91
N GLU A 153 8.04 13.68 -13.53
CA GLU A 153 9.27 14.49 -13.67
C GLU A 153 9.82 14.88 -12.31
N HIS A 154 8.95 15.35 -11.41
CA HIS A 154 9.32 15.69 -10.05
C HIS A 154 9.85 14.47 -9.28
N THR A 155 9.23 13.31 -9.45
CA THR A 155 9.67 12.04 -8.86
C THR A 155 11.07 11.66 -9.32
N ASP A 156 11.40 11.84 -10.62
CA ASP A 156 12.73 11.59 -11.16
C ASP A 156 13.79 12.51 -10.55
N GLU A 157 13.46 13.77 -10.28
CA GLU A 157 14.35 14.71 -9.60
C GLU A 157 14.59 14.32 -8.13
N MET A 158 13.52 13.95 -7.43
CA MET A 158 13.59 13.47 -6.04
C MET A 158 14.44 12.21 -5.94
N TRP A 159 14.27 11.26 -6.86
CA TRP A 159 15.06 10.03 -6.93
C TRP A 159 16.55 10.32 -7.13
N ARG A 160 16.90 11.18 -8.08
CA ARG A 160 18.31 11.61 -8.31
C ARG A 160 18.94 12.25 -7.09
N ARG A 161 18.17 13.05 -6.32
CA ARG A 161 18.65 13.64 -5.05
C ARG A 161 18.91 12.58 -3.99
N LEU A 162 18.05 11.56 -3.87
CA LEU A 162 18.26 10.44 -2.96
C LEU A 162 19.51 9.63 -3.32
N GLU A 163 19.73 9.36 -4.61
CA GLU A 163 20.93 8.65 -5.10
C GLU A 163 22.22 9.47 -4.90
N SER A 164 22.14 10.78 -4.99
CA SER A 164 23.30 11.68 -4.85
C SER A 164 23.64 12.06 -3.40
N SER A 165 22.75 11.77 -2.45
CA SER A 165 23.01 12.01 -1.02
C SER A 165 23.92 10.90 -0.47
N PRO A 166 25.08 11.22 0.16
CA PRO A 166 25.94 10.20 0.77
C PRO A 166 25.17 9.48 1.85
N SER A 167 24.98 8.16 1.65
CA SER A 167 24.19 7.30 2.53
C SER A 167 24.71 7.30 3.96
N SER A 168 23.96 7.89 4.86
CA SER A 168 24.05 7.53 6.28
C SER A 168 23.31 6.18 6.47
N GLY A 169 23.98 5.07 6.14
CA GLY A 169 23.70 3.74 6.68
C GLY A 169 22.44 2.97 6.24
N GLY A 170 21.69 3.39 5.22
CA GLY A 170 20.53 2.65 4.69
C GLY A 170 20.71 2.34 3.21
N ARG A 171 20.36 1.11 2.75
CA ARG A 171 20.36 0.79 1.32
C ARG A 171 19.36 1.69 0.59
N THR A 172 19.83 2.37 -0.45
CA THR A 172 18.98 3.08 -1.40
C THR A 172 17.98 2.09 -2.00
N PRO A 173 16.68 2.43 -2.08
CA PRO A 173 15.71 1.57 -2.77
C PRO A 173 16.11 1.43 -4.24
N GLU A 174 16.04 0.21 -4.79
CA GLU A 174 16.29 -0.01 -6.22
C GLU A 174 15.14 0.61 -7.04
N ARG A 175 15.52 1.30 -8.12
CA ARG A 175 14.58 1.92 -9.06
C ARG A 175 13.70 0.83 -9.69
N PRO A 176 12.35 0.94 -9.66
CA PRO A 176 11.48 0.02 -10.38
C PRO A 176 11.77 0.10 -11.89
N ARG A 177 11.91 -1.08 -12.53
CA ARG A 177 12.03 -1.21 -14.00
C ARG A 177 10.67 -1.21 -14.65
#